data_5c38462a4d3cf553c3ae43f5086fd57a
#
_entry.id   5c38462a4d3cf553c3ae43f5086fd57a
#
_cell.length_a   1.000
_cell.length_b   1.000
_cell.length_c   1.000
_cell.angle_alpha   90.00
_cell.angle_beta   90.00
_cell.angle_gamma   90.00
#
_symmetry.space_group_name_H-M   'P 1'
#
loop_
_entity.id
_entity.type
_entity.pdbx_description
1 polymer ?
#
loop_
_entity_poly.entity_id
_entity_poly.type
_entity_poly.pdbx_seq_one_letter_code
_entity_poly.pdbx_strand_id
1 'polypeptide(L)'
;LAEDDQYSYLIEEYLEGDSLYALVSESGHCSSVMTIHYGIQICHLVHIMHSTMPTPVLYLDLQPKNLLLYNNTIKLIDFDHAVYADEVERMEERYGTIGCAAPEQYSGDVLDGRTDIYAIGAVLYYMLTGHFPGEMIRPEQVKLSGVTERRLMRVIRKCLHTEKSRRYQSALDLEQELQKLWDQSDCTAYRYGARRMEESLVITVAGSRHGVGTTHIAMGLTAYLQKCGMSVVYEELNESGAVRQLAESRKSQADIYGIFHIRNIPMLPRYGEAVKLMPAGYQIRILDCGADPDLVQQVDADGYLLVCGGKPWEWEDSETAVQLGRSVQGLTVIYNQFCARLSFYQKQRYAGGLRMPYFADPFWGSRASDRVYRAIWNQWFGQKGGIVRSLFLEGIKRFW
;
A
#
# COMPACT_ATOMS: atom_id res chain seq x y z
N LEU A 1 24.21 -8.47 21.91
CA LEU A 1 24.25 -7.95 23.27
C LEU A 1 25.63 -7.36 23.52
N ALA A 2 25.70 -6.17 24.11
CA ALA A 2 26.90 -5.58 24.65
C ALA A 2 26.61 -5.21 26.11
N GLU A 3 27.60 -5.34 26.98
CA GLU A 3 27.46 -5.04 28.42
C GLU A 3 28.64 -4.17 28.88
N ASP A 4 28.34 -3.23 29.74
CA ASP A 4 29.32 -2.54 30.56
C ASP A 4 29.00 -2.76 32.05
N ASP A 5 29.77 -2.14 32.96
CA ASP A 5 29.64 -2.34 34.41
C ASP A 5 28.26 -1.83 34.96
N GLN A 6 27.45 -1.15 34.18
CA GLN A 6 26.19 -0.56 34.64
C GLN A 6 24.99 -0.93 33.77
N TYR A 7 25.19 -1.29 32.49
CA TYR A 7 24.10 -1.46 31.53
C TYR A 7 24.37 -2.66 30.60
N SER A 8 23.29 -3.36 30.26
CA SER A 8 23.23 -4.29 29.13
C SER A 8 22.61 -3.58 27.93
N TYR A 9 23.23 -3.66 26.78
CA TYR A 9 22.78 -3.01 25.56
C TYR A 9 22.30 -4.07 24.57
N LEU A 10 21.09 -3.90 24.05
CA LEU A 10 20.61 -4.63 22.89
C LEU A 10 20.88 -3.77 21.65
N ILE A 11 21.71 -4.28 20.75
CA ILE A 11 22.03 -3.63 19.48
C ILE A 11 21.19 -4.32 18.41
N GLU A 12 20.27 -3.59 17.81
CA GLU A 12 19.37 -4.07 16.79
C GLU A 12 19.61 -3.31 15.46
N GLU A 13 19.15 -3.90 14.36
CA GLU A 13 19.10 -3.21 13.07
C GLU A 13 18.14 -2.02 13.16
N TYR A 14 18.59 -0.83 12.80
CA TYR A 14 17.70 0.31 12.68
C TYR A 14 16.85 0.20 11.42
N LEU A 15 15.55 0.05 11.59
CA LEU A 15 14.58 -0.01 10.49
C LEU A 15 13.95 1.37 10.29
N GLU A 16 14.26 2.00 9.16
CA GLU A 16 13.57 3.21 8.74
C GLU A 16 12.20 2.83 8.18
N GLY A 17 11.14 3.12 8.93
CA GLY A 17 9.78 2.84 8.51
C GLY A 17 8.78 3.51 9.43
N ASP A 18 7.57 3.76 8.91
CA ASP A 18 6.48 4.25 9.72
C ASP A 18 5.78 3.08 10.42
N SER A 19 5.35 3.31 11.67
CA SER A 19 4.50 2.33 12.33
C SER A 19 3.13 2.26 11.65
N LEU A 20 2.49 1.11 11.74
CA LEU A 20 1.11 0.95 11.26
C LEU A 20 0.15 1.93 11.96
N TYR A 21 0.49 2.31 13.20
CA TYR A 21 -0.23 3.35 13.92
C TYR A 21 -0.12 4.72 13.23
N ALA A 22 1.08 5.13 12.84
CA ALA A 22 1.31 6.39 12.12
C ALA A 22 0.56 6.40 10.79
N LEU A 23 0.67 5.31 10.01
CA LEU A 23 -0.03 5.16 8.73
C LEU A 23 -1.54 5.38 8.88
N VAL A 24 -2.19 4.70 9.84
CA VAL A 24 -3.64 4.82 10.05
C VAL A 24 -4.01 6.17 10.64
N SER A 25 -3.21 6.71 11.56
CA SER A 25 -3.46 8.05 12.13
C SER A 25 -3.43 9.16 11.08
N GLU A 26 -2.55 9.07 10.09
CA GLU A 26 -2.51 10.01 8.98
C GLU A 26 -3.62 9.78 7.96
N SER A 27 -3.95 8.51 7.71
CA SER A 27 -4.88 8.12 6.64
C SER A 27 -6.33 8.00 7.09
N GLY A 28 -6.59 8.02 8.37
CA GLY A 28 -7.89 7.75 8.96
C GLY A 28 -8.25 6.27 8.99
N HIS A 29 -7.98 5.53 7.96
CA HIS A 29 -8.17 4.07 7.87
C HIS A 29 -7.46 3.48 6.64
N CYS A 30 -7.18 2.19 6.65
CA CYS A 30 -6.69 1.45 5.48
C CYS A 30 -7.85 0.93 4.62
N SER A 31 -7.57 0.69 3.33
CA SER A 31 -8.51 -0.05 2.48
C SER A 31 -8.64 -1.51 2.96
N SER A 32 -9.77 -2.15 2.66
CA SER A 32 -9.96 -3.59 2.97
C SER A 32 -8.87 -4.47 2.37
N VAL A 33 -8.36 -4.09 1.21
CA VAL A 33 -7.28 -4.79 0.50
C VAL A 33 -5.96 -4.68 1.26
N MET A 34 -5.55 -3.47 1.65
CA MET A 34 -4.34 -3.28 2.47
C MET A 34 -4.47 -4.01 3.81
N THR A 35 -5.66 -3.95 4.43
CA THR A 35 -5.91 -4.64 5.71
C THR A 35 -5.75 -6.14 5.57
N ILE A 36 -6.25 -6.75 4.48
CA ILE A 36 -6.07 -8.18 4.22
C ILE A 36 -4.60 -8.49 3.95
N HIS A 37 -3.93 -7.69 3.11
CA HIS A 37 -2.54 -7.90 2.73
C HIS A 37 -1.60 -7.89 3.95
N TYR A 38 -1.68 -6.86 4.77
CA TYR A 38 -0.87 -6.78 5.98
C TYR A 38 -1.32 -7.78 7.04
N GLY A 39 -2.62 -8.08 7.10
CA GLY A 39 -3.14 -9.12 7.97
C GLY A 39 -2.54 -10.50 7.71
N ILE A 40 -2.38 -10.88 6.45
CA ILE A 40 -1.70 -12.14 6.05
C ILE A 40 -0.25 -12.14 6.56
N GLN A 41 0.49 -11.04 6.36
CA GLN A 41 1.88 -10.93 6.82
C GLN A 41 2.00 -11.01 8.35
N ILE A 42 1.11 -10.33 9.08
CA ILE A 42 1.07 -10.38 10.55
C ILE A 42 0.79 -11.80 11.03
N CYS A 43 -0.21 -12.47 10.43
CA CYS A 43 -0.53 -13.87 10.77
C CYS A 43 0.66 -14.79 10.52
N HIS A 44 1.38 -14.59 9.41
CA HIS A 44 2.56 -15.39 9.08
C HIS A 44 3.68 -15.22 10.12
N LEU A 45 3.99 -13.98 10.53
CA LEU A 45 4.98 -13.70 11.57
C LEU A 45 4.60 -14.36 12.90
N VAL A 46 3.36 -14.18 13.34
CA VAL A 46 2.85 -14.79 14.57
C VAL A 46 2.82 -16.33 14.47
N HIS A 47 2.50 -16.88 13.30
CA HIS A 47 2.55 -18.33 13.07
C HIS A 47 3.98 -18.88 13.22
N ILE A 48 5.00 -18.18 12.70
CA ILE A 48 6.40 -18.56 12.89
C ILE A 48 6.73 -18.62 14.38
N MET A 49 6.36 -17.61 15.18
CA MET A 49 6.59 -17.56 16.61
C MET A 49 5.87 -18.72 17.34
N HIS A 50 4.60 -18.95 17.02
CA HIS A 50 3.81 -20.05 17.61
C HIS A 50 4.29 -21.45 17.18
N SER A 51 5.11 -21.53 16.13
CA SER A 51 5.69 -22.78 15.62
C SER A 51 7.15 -22.98 16.03
N THR A 52 7.70 -22.07 16.82
CA THR A 52 9.09 -22.15 17.29
C THR A 52 9.29 -23.41 18.16
N MET A 53 10.40 -24.10 17.94
CA MET A 53 10.77 -25.30 18.66
C MET A 53 11.97 -25.02 19.56
N PRO A 54 12.09 -25.62 20.75
CA PRO A 54 11.21 -26.66 21.31
C PRO A 54 9.92 -26.12 21.91
N THR A 55 9.82 -24.84 22.20
CA THR A 55 8.66 -24.23 22.85
C THR A 55 8.13 -23.06 22.02
N PRO A 56 6.81 -23.01 21.74
CA PRO A 56 6.19 -21.87 21.08
C PRO A 56 6.43 -20.56 21.84
N VAL A 57 6.52 -19.46 21.09
CA VAL A 57 6.63 -18.09 21.63
C VAL A 57 5.31 -17.37 21.43
N LEU A 58 4.74 -16.83 22.49
CA LEU A 58 3.60 -15.94 22.46
C LEU A 58 4.10 -14.49 22.45
N TYR A 59 3.51 -13.64 21.61
CA TYR A 59 3.97 -12.25 21.50
C TYR A 59 3.37 -11.32 22.55
N LEU A 60 2.08 -11.45 22.84
CA LEU A 60 1.27 -10.84 23.90
C LEU A 60 1.11 -9.30 23.89
N ASP A 61 1.89 -8.56 23.11
CA ASP A 61 1.73 -7.10 22.96
C ASP A 61 1.63 -6.68 21.49
N LEU A 62 0.84 -7.42 20.71
CA LEU A 62 0.60 -7.06 19.31
C LEU A 62 -0.29 -5.81 19.22
N GLN A 63 0.31 -4.71 18.78
CA GLN A 63 -0.34 -3.42 18.62
C GLN A 63 0.19 -2.70 17.37
N PRO A 64 -0.55 -1.71 16.80
CA PRO A 64 -0.12 -1.03 15.58
C PRO A 64 1.20 -0.27 15.69
N LYS A 65 1.65 0.10 16.90
CA LYS A 65 2.95 0.76 17.12
C LYS A 65 4.12 -0.20 16.98
N ASN A 66 3.92 -1.49 17.29
CA ASN A 66 4.94 -2.54 17.23
C ASN A 66 5.03 -3.20 15.85
N LEU A 67 4.29 -2.68 14.88
CA LEU A 67 4.28 -3.13 13.49
C LEU A 67 4.84 -2.02 12.62
N LEU A 68 6.08 -2.18 12.17
CA LEU A 68 6.72 -1.25 11.23
C LEU A 68 6.46 -1.68 9.81
N LEU A 69 6.18 -0.71 8.98
CA LEU A 69 6.01 -0.89 7.55
C LEU A 69 7.28 -0.44 6.83
N TYR A 70 8.01 -1.40 6.28
CA TYR A 70 9.21 -1.18 5.50
C TYR A 70 9.09 -1.84 4.14
N ASN A 71 9.16 -1.06 3.06
CA ASN A 71 9.01 -1.55 1.68
C ASN A 71 7.79 -2.46 1.47
N ASN A 72 6.62 -2.01 1.95
CA ASN A 72 5.36 -2.78 1.88
C ASN A 72 5.38 -4.13 2.62
N THR A 73 6.36 -4.33 3.49
CA THR A 73 6.52 -5.53 4.32
C THR A 73 6.37 -5.14 5.79
N ILE A 74 5.58 -5.91 6.53
CA ILE A 74 5.44 -5.75 7.97
C ILE A 74 6.66 -6.34 8.66
N LYS A 75 7.24 -5.56 9.56
CA LYS A 75 8.25 -5.98 10.51
C LYS A 75 7.69 -5.87 11.91
N LEU A 76 7.83 -6.93 12.69
CA LEU A 76 7.46 -6.96 14.10
C LEU A 76 8.66 -6.49 14.92
N ILE A 77 8.42 -5.53 15.83
CA ILE A 77 9.44 -4.97 16.72
C ILE A 77 8.96 -5.05 18.17
N ASP A 78 9.84 -4.83 19.12
CA ASP A 78 9.53 -4.79 20.54
C ASP A 78 9.00 -6.13 21.07
N PHE A 79 9.95 -7.00 21.45
CA PHE A 79 9.68 -8.35 21.98
C PHE A 79 9.73 -8.42 23.52
N ASP A 80 9.68 -7.28 24.21
CA ASP A 80 9.86 -7.20 25.66
C ASP A 80 8.78 -8.00 26.45
N HIS A 81 7.60 -8.19 25.84
CA HIS A 81 6.50 -8.93 26.42
C HIS A 81 6.32 -10.34 25.85
N ALA A 82 7.18 -10.72 24.89
CA ALA A 82 7.12 -12.05 24.30
C ALA A 82 7.61 -13.10 25.31
N VAL A 83 6.90 -14.22 25.41
CA VAL A 83 7.16 -15.25 26.41
C VAL A 83 7.05 -16.64 25.80
N TYR A 84 7.85 -17.57 26.28
CA TYR A 84 7.67 -18.98 25.94
C TYR A 84 6.37 -19.53 26.53
N ALA A 85 5.65 -20.35 25.78
CA ALA A 85 4.33 -20.83 26.16
C ALA A 85 4.33 -21.65 27.49
N ASP A 86 5.45 -22.28 27.82
CA ASP A 86 5.62 -23.03 29.09
C ASP A 86 6.01 -22.13 30.28
N GLU A 87 6.32 -20.87 30.03
CA GLU A 87 6.65 -19.87 31.04
C GLU A 87 5.46 -18.98 31.44
N VAL A 88 4.39 -18.99 30.65
CA VAL A 88 3.20 -18.13 30.84
C VAL A 88 2.63 -18.24 32.26
N GLU A 89 2.59 -19.45 32.86
CA GLU A 89 2.07 -19.66 34.21
C GLU A 89 2.98 -19.07 35.29
N ARG A 90 4.22 -18.76 34.99
CA ARG A 90 5.21 -18.17 35.91
C ARG A 90 5.25 -16.67 35.87
N MET A 91 4.49 -16.03 34.93
CA MET A 91 4.45 -14.58 34.81
C MET A 91 3.86 -13.96 36.09
N GLU A 92 4.63 -13.12 36.77
CA GLU A 92 4.18 -12.37 37.94
C GLU A 92 3.24 -11.23 37.54
N GLU A 93 3.47 -10.61 36.41
CA GLU A 93 2.67 -9.52 35.89
C GLU A 93 2.20 -9.82 34.45
N ARG A 94 1.02 -9.34 34.13
CA ARG A 94 0.44 -9.45 32.79
C ARG A 94 0.32 -8.06 32.17
N TYR A 95 0.79 -7.96 30.98
CA TYR A 95 0.78 -6.71 30.23
C TYR A 95 -0.20 -6.81 29.08
N GLY A 96 -0.65 -5.65 28.59
CA GLY A 96 -1.50 -5.58 27.43
C GLY A 96 -1.90 -4.16 27.10
N THR A 97 -1.84 -3.83 25.83
CA THR A 97 -2.21 -2.51 25.33
C THR A 97 -3.72 -2.37 25.24
N ILE A 98 -4.27 -1.32 25.87
CA ILE A 98 -5.72 -1.02 25.85
C ILE A 98 -6.21 -0.95 24.40
N GLY A 99 -7.28 -1.70 24.11
CA GLY A 99 -7.86 -1.81 22.78
C GLY A 99 -7.28 -2.93 21.91
N CYS A 100 -6.07 -3.46 22.26
CA CYS A 100 -5.46 -4.60 21.55
C CYS A 100 -5.42 -5.86 22.41
N ALA A 101 -5.27 -5.73 23.72
CA ALA A 101 -5.14 -6.86 24.64
C ALA A 101 -6.43 -7.68 24.74
N ALA A 102 -6.28 -8.99 24.75
CA ALA A 102 -7.37 -9.94 24.87
C ALA A 102 -7.97 -9.95 26.29
N PRO A 103 -9.27 -10.28 26.45
CA PRO A 103 -9.93 -10.32 27.75
C PRO A 103 -9.20 -11.17 28.80
N GLU A 104 -8.63 -12.31 28.40
CA GLU A 104 -7.88 -13.20 29.27
C GLU A 104 -6.60 -12.59 29.84
N GLN A 105 -6.04 -11.55 29.22
CA GLN A 105 -4.89 -10.82 29.77
C GLN A 105 -5.28 -10.01 31.00
N TYR A 106 -6.55 -9.61 31.12
CA TYR A 106 -7.07 -8.85 32.24
C TYR A 106 -7.75 -9.75 33.32
N SER A 107 -8.32 -10.89 32.92
CA SER A 107 -9.06 -11.78 33.84
C SER A 107 -8.19 -12.73 34.63
N GLY A 108 -6.93 -12.88 34.24
CA GLY A 108 -6.03 -13.86 34.88
C GLY A 108 -6.17 -15.28 34.34
N ASP A 109 -6.96 -15.51 33.30
CA ASP A 109 -7.08 -16.82 32.64
C ASP A 109 -5.79 -17.23 31.90
N VAL A 110 -5.66 -18.52 31.60
CA VAL A 110 -4.49 -19.06 30.87
C VAL A 110 -4.34 -18.35 29.51
N LEU A 111 -3.14 -17.84 29.23
CA LEU A 111 -2.78 -17.26 27.92
C LEU A 111 -2.29 -18.36 26.98
N ASP A 112 -2.65 -18.29 25.71
CA ASP A 112 -2.19 -19.20 24.67
C ASP A 112 -2.16 -18.48 23.32
N GLY A 113 -1.79 -19.16 22.23
CA GLY A 113 -1.70 -18.54 20.90
C GLY A 113 -2.97 -17.83 20.41
N ARG A 114 -4.14 -18.15 20.98
CA ARG A 114 -5.40 -17.47 20.67
C ARG A 114 -5.51 -16.09 21.31
N THR A 115 -4.64 -15.78 22.27
CA THR A 115 -4.48 -14.44 22.83
C THR A 115 -3.92 -13.49 21.76
N ASP A 116 -2.88 -13.91 21.04
CA ASP A 116 -2.33 -13.14 19.93
C ASP A 116 -3.32 -13.03 18.74
N ILE A 117 -4.16 -14.06 18.53
CA ILE A 117 -5.22 -14.00 17.51
C ILE A 117 -6.24 -12.90 17.80
N TYR A 118 -6.59 -12.67 19.06
CA TYR A 118 -7.43 -11.53 19.43
C TYR A 118 -6.75 -10.21 19.09
N ALA A 119 -5.48 -10.07 19.45
CA ALA A 119 -4.68 -8.88 19.16
C ALA A 119 -4.53 -8.61 17.65
N ILE A 120 -4.33 -9.68 16.84
CA ILE A 120 -4.39 -9.55 15.36
C ILE A 120 -5.75 -8.99 14.94
N GLY A 121 -6.84 -9.53 15.47
CA GLY A 121 -8.19 -9.03 15.19
C GLY A 121 -8.38 -7.55 15.54
N ALA A 122 -7.81 -7.10 16.66
CA ALA A 122 -7.84 -5.70 17.09
C ALA A 122 -7.04 -4.78 16.15
N VAL A 123 -5.86 -5.22 15.72
CA VAL A 123 -5.05 -4.51 14.72
C VAL A 123 -5.79 -4.39 13.40
N LEU A 124 -6.37 -5.48 12.88
CA LEU A 124 -7.15 -5.47 11.64
C LEU A 124 -8.38 -4.56 11.74
N TYR A 125 -9.04 -4.54 12.91
CA TYR A 125 -10.16 -3.63 13.17
C TYR A 125 -9.72 -2.18 13.12
N TYR A 126 -8.60 -1.84 13.81
CA TYR A 126 -8.01 -0.51 13.79
C TYR A 126 -7.63 -0.08 12.37
N MET A 127 -6.97 -0.94 11.60
CA MET A 127 -6.63 -0.65 10.20
C MET A 127 -7.87 -0.32 9.36
N LEU A 128 -8.95 -1.10 9.51
CA LEU A 128 -10.14 -0.96 8.68
C LEU A 128 -11.02 0.23 9.08
N THR A 129 -10.97 0.65 10.35
CA THR A 129 -11.92 1.64 10.91
C THR A 129 -11.26 2.93 11.39
N GLY A 130 -9.96 2.93 11.66
CA GLY A 130 -9.26 4.02 12.35
C GLY A 130 -9.48 4.06 13.86
N HIS A 131 -10.21 3.09 14.44
CA HIS A 131 -10.59 3.05 15.86
C HIS A 131 -10.23 1.70 16.48
N PHE A 132 -9.92 1.69 17.78
CA PHE A 132 -9.73 0.44 18.49
C PHE A 132 -11.07 -0.21 18.88
N PRO A 133 -11.12 -1.56 19.03
CA PRO A 133 -12.28 -2.23 19.57
C PRO A 133 -12.62 -1.70 20.97
N GLY A 134 -13.91 -1.40 21.21
CA GLY A 134 -14.35 -0.87 22.49
C GLY A 134 -14.37 0.66 22.61
N GLU A 135 -13.78 1.39 21.66
CA GLU A 135 -14.01 2.82 21.52
C GLU A 135 -15.45 3.10 21.04
N MET A 136 -15.81 4.37 20.86
CA MET A 136 -17.21 4.84 20.64
C MET A 136 -17.98 4.10 19.52
N ILE A 137 -17.31 3.37 18.64
CA ILE A 137 -17.94 2.64 17.52
C ILE A 137 -17.77 1.15 17.75
N ARG A 138 -18.89 0.46 18.03
CA ARG A 138 -18.89 -1.00 18.08
C ARG A 138 -18.73 -1.60 16.68
N PRO A 139 -18.10 -2.80 16.55
CA PRO A 139 -17.93 -3.46 15.25
C PRO A 139 -19.22 -3.58 14.40
N GLU A 140 -20.38 -3.70 15.07
CA GLU A 140 -21.70 -3.78 14.42
C GLU A 140 -22.19 -2.46 13.84
N GLN A 141 -21.63 -1.32 14.29
CA GLN A 141 -22.05 0.03 13.90
C GLN A 141 -21.22 0.57 12.72
N VAL A 142 -20.14 -0.11 12.32
CA VAL A 142 -19.31 0.30 11.19
C VAL A 142 -20.09 0.09 9.90
N LYS A 143 -20.39 1.17 9.19
CA LYS A 143 -21.03 1.11 7.87
C LYS A 143 -20.04 0.66 6.81
N LEU A 144 -20.13 -0.60 6.42
CA LEU A 144 -19.30 -1.22 5.40
C LEU A 144 -20.01 -1.16 4.05
N SER A 145 -19.41 -0.53 3.06
CA SER A 145 -20.03 -0.33 1.74
C SER A 145 -19.74 -1.49 0.77
N GLY A 146 -18.66 -2.21 0.95
CA GLY A 146 -18.20 -3.27 0.05
C GLY A 146 -18.51 -4.70 0.52
N VAL A 147 -18.52 -5.65 -0.41
CA VAL A 147 -18.66 -7.09 -0.10
C VAL A 147 -17.43 -7.58 0.65
N THR A 148 -16.22 -7.23 0.17
CA THR A 148 -14.95 -7.60 0.78
C THR A 148 -14.84 -7.06 2.20
N GLU A 149 -15.21 -5.80 2.44
CA GLU A 149 -15.23 -5.19 3.78
C GLU A 149 -16.13 -5.94 4.74
N ARG A 150 -17.35 -6.33 4.32
CA ARG A 150 -18.28 -7.11 5.15
C ARG A 150 -17.76 -8.51 5.46
N ARG A 151 -17.05 -9.14 4.51
CA ARG A 151 -16.44 -10.46 4.75
C ARG A 151 -15.25 -10.35 5.69
N LEU A 152 -14.38 -9.35 5.49
CA LEU A 152 -13.26 -9.07 6.37
C LEU A 152 -13.73 -8.76 7.80
N MET A 153 -14.77 -7.94 7.96
CA MET A 153 -15.33 -7.66 9.28
C MET A 153 -15.85 -8.92 9.99
N ARG A 154 -16.37 -9.93 9.26
CA ARG A 154 -16.75 -11.22 9.88
C ARG A 154 -15.53 -11.98 10.41
N VAL A 155 -14.41 -11.95 9.67
CA VAL A 155 -13.14 -12.53 10.13
C VAL A 155 -12.66 -11.82 11.39
N ILE A 156 -12.64 -10.48 11.37
CA ILE A 156 -12.24 -9.64 12.50
C ILE A 156 -13.11 -9.94 13.74
N ARG A 157 -14.43 -9.97 13.60
CA ARG A 157 -15.34 -10.30 14.72
C ARG A 157 -15.09 -11.67 15.33
N LYS A 158 -14.74 -12.65 14.52
CA LYS A 158 -14.38 -13.99 14.99
C LYS A 158 -13.09 -13.95 15.81
N CYS A 159 -12.09 -13.18 15.40
CA CYS A 159 -10.86 -12.97 16.18
C CYS A 159 -11.17 -12.30 17.54
N LEU A 160 -12.05 -11.29 17.55
CA LEU A 160 -12.41 -10.48 18.72
C LEU A 160 -13.44 -11.16 19.66
N HIS A 161 -13.74 -12.44 19.48
CA HIS A 161 -14.67 -13.11 20.36
C HIS A 161 -14.09 -13.22 21.79
N THR A 162 -14.91 -12.96 22.80
CA THR A 162 -14.49 -13.03 24.21
C THR A 162 -14.02 -14.42 24.59
N GLU A 163 -14.75 -15.47 24.16
CA GLU A 163 -14.38 -16.86 24.38
C GLU A 163 -13.32 -17.31 23.37
N LYS A 164 -12.16 -17.73 23.84
CA LYS A 164 -11.05 -18.23 23.01
C LYS A 164 -11.43 -19.39 22.09
N SER A 165 -12.31 -20.29 22.56
CA SER A 165 -12.79 -21.45 21.79
C SER A 165 -13.55 -21.06 20.51
N ARG A 166 -14.11 -19.85 20.45
CA ARG A 166 -14.85 -19.34 19.30
C ARG A 166 -13.99 -18.54 18.33
N ARG A 167 -12.74 -18.26 18.68
CA ARG A 167 -11.76 -17.62 17.78
C ARG A 167 -11.23 -18.61 16.76
N TYR A 168 -10.36 -18.17 15.85
CA TYR A 168 -9.49 -19.08 15.11
C TYR A 168 -8.57 -19.80 16.10
N GLN A 169 -8.23 -21.06 15.81
CA GLN A 169 -7.47 -21.86 16.77
C GLN A 169 -5.95 -21.75 16.55
N SER A 170 -5.54 -21.26 15.39
CA SER A 170 -4.14 -20.96 15.08
C SER A 170 -4.02 -19.70 14.20
N ALA A 171 -2.84 -19.07 14.22
CA ALA A 171 -2.54 -17.97 13.32
C ALA A 171 -2.55 -18.43 11.84
N LEU A 172 -2.21 -19.69 11.59
CA LEU A 172 -2.28 -20.29 10.26
C LEU A 172 -3.72 -20.40 9.74
N ASP A 173 -4.68 -20.79 10.61
CA ASP A 173 -6.11 -20.85 10.20
C ASP A 173 -6.62 -19.47 9.82
N LEU A 174 -6.21 -18.43 10.57
CA LEU A 174 -6.56 -17.04 10.26
C LEU A 174 -5.90 -16.57 8.98
N GLU A 175 -4.61 -16.87 8.78
CA GLU A 175 -3.87 -16.58 7.54
C GLU A 175 -4.57 -17.17 6.32
N GLN A 176 -4.94 -18.45 6.38
CA GLN A 176 -5.64 -19.14 5.29
C GLN A 176 -7.00 -18.51 4.98
N GLU A 177 -7.73 -18.04 6.00
CA GLU A 177 -9.02 -17.37 5.79
C GLU A 177 -8.84 -15.98 5.15
N LEU A 178 -7.84 -15.21 5.58
CA LEU A 178 -7.47 -13.96 4.94
C LEU A 178 -6.99 -14.19 3.50
N GLN A 179 -6.23 -15.27 3.26
CA GLN A 179 -5.78 -15.63 1.91
C GLN A 179 -6.96 -15.95 0.99
N LYS A 180 -8.01 -16.63 1.46
CA LYS A 180 -9.24 -16.85 0.69
C LYS A 180 -9.94 -15.53 0.34
N LEU A 181 -9.98 -14.57 1.30
CA LEU A 181 -10.53 -13.24 1.02
C LEU A 181 -9.69 -12.48 0.00
N TRP A 182 -8.38 -12.59 0.11
CA TRP A 182 -7.43 -12.03 -0.84
C TRP A 182 -7.64 -12.57 -2.24
N ASP A 183 -7.76 -13.90 -2.38
CA ASP A 183 -7.97 -14.58 -3.65
C ASP A 183 -9.32 -14.24 -4.30
N GLN A 184 -10.32 -13.89 -3.51
CA GLN A 184 -11.65 -13.48 -3.94
C GLN A 184 -11.78 -11.96 -4.13
N SER A 185 -10.79 -11.18 -3.65
CA SER A 185 -10.76 -9.75 -3.87
C SER A 185 -10.27 -9.45 -5.28
N ASP A 186 -10.72 -8.33 -5.86
CA ASP A 186 -10.33 -7.90 -7.22
C ASP A 186 -8.85 -7.47 -7.35
N CYS A 187 -8.01 -7.87 -6.42
CA CYS A 187 -6.57 -7.56 -6.39
C CYS A 187 -5.75 -8.52 -7.25
N THR A 188 -6.20 -8.79 -8.46
CA THR A 188 -5.47 -9.58 -9.46
C THR A 188 -4.13 -8.95 -9.86
N ALA A 189 -3.97 -7.66 -9.65
CA ALA A 189 -2.72 -6.94 -9.90
C ALA A 189 -1.54 -7.44 -9.03
N TYR A 190 -1.81 -7.83 -7.78
CA TYR A 190 -0.76 -8.29 -6.85
C TYR A 190 -0.19 -9.68 -7.20
N ARG A 191 -1.02 -10.59 -7.72
CA ARG A 191 -0.57 -11.93 -8.15
C ARG A 191 0.45 -11.89 -9.29
N TYR A 192 0.43 -10.81 -10.08
CA TYR A 192 1.35 -10.65 -11.20
C TYR A 192 2.76 -10.29 -10.75
N GLY A 193 2.89 -9.42 -9.74
CA GLY A 193 4.19 -9.01 -9.20
C GLY A 193 4.94 -10.12 -8.46
N ALA A 194 4.24 -11.06 -7.81
CA ALA A 194 4.90 -12.13 -7.05
C ALA A 194 5.58 -13.20 -7.93
N ARG A 195 5.27 -13.29 -9.24
CA ARG A 195 5.83 -14.30 -10.15
C ARG A 195 7.01 -13.84 -11.02
N ARG A 196 7.30 -12.53 -11.09
CA ARG A 196 8.44 -11.98 -11.84
C ARG A 196 9.34 -11.17 -10.92
N MET A 197 10.20 -11.83 -10.18
CA MET A 197 11.19 -11.17 -9.33
C MET A 197 12.49 -10.76 -10.08
N GLU A 198 12.58 -10.98 -11.39
CA GLU A 198 13.83 -10.70 -12.14
C GLU A 198 13.84 -9.36 -12.89
N GLU A 199 12.67 -8.80 -13.25
CA GLU A 199 12.58 -7.50 -13.93
C GLU A 199 11.39 -6.68 -13.41
N SER A 200 11.65 -5.44 -12.97
CA SER A 200 10.60 -4.48 -12.59
C SER A 200 9.85 -4.01 -13.83
N LEU A 201 8.51 -3.88 -13.74
CA LEU A 201 7.74 -3.16 -14.76
C LEU A 201 8.07 -1.67 -14.70
N VAL A 202 8.38 -1.09 -15.82
CA VAL A 202 8.70 0.34 -15.95
C VAL A 202 7.53 1.06 -16.58
N ILE A 203 7.06 2.13 -15.95
CA ILE A 203 6.00 3.00 -16.45
C ILE A 203 6.51 4.42 -16.48
N THR A 204 6.47 5.04 -17.64
CA THR A 204 6.85 6.46 -17.81
C THR A 204 5.62 7.35 -17.80
N VAL A 205 5.75 8.51 -17.15
CA VAL A 205 4.73 9.55 -17.11
C VAL A 205 5.36 10.86 -17.57
N ALA A 206 4.90 11.41 -18.67
CA ALA A 206 5.37 12.69 -19.19
C ALA A 206 4.21 13.67 -19.41
N GLY A 207 4.48 14.95 -19.36
CA GLY A 207 3.51 16.02 -19.58
C GLY A 207 3.69 16.71 -20.93
N SER A 208 2.59 17.15 -21.53
CA SER A 208 2.63 17.93 -22.77
C SER A 208 3.28 19.32 -22.59
N ARG A 209 3.30 19.83 -21.36
CA ARG A 209 3.92 21.11 -20.96
C ARG A 209 4.10 21.19 -19.46
N HIS A 210 4.84 22.19 -18.99
CA HIS A 210 4.92 22.51 -17.57
C HIS A 210 3.55 22.92 -17.01
N GLY A 211 3.25 22.45 -15.78
CA GLY A 211 2.03 22.82 -15.05
C GLY A 211 0.79 22.01 -15.41
N VAL A 212 0.85 21.01 -16.30
CA VAL A 212 -0.29 20.11 -16.57
C VAL A 212 -0.54 19.09 -15.46
N GLY A 213 0.37 19.00 -14.47
CA GLY A 213 0.23 18.12 -13.31
C GLY A 213 0.82 16.73 -13.51
N THR A 214 1.87 16.58 -14.30
CA THR A 214 2.58 15.32 -14.55
C THR A 214 2.99 14.64 -13.24
N THR A 215 3.74 15.35 -12.41
CA THR A 215 4.17 14.86 -11.08
C THR A 215 2.99 14.45 -10.20
N HIS A 216 1.92 15.24 -10.18
CA HIS A 216 0.70 14.90 -9.41
C HIS A 216 0.05 13.60 -9.89
N ILE A 217 -0.01 13.38 -11.20
CA ILE A 217 -0.55 12.15 -11.78
C ILE A 217 0.38 10.96 -11.53
N ALA A 218 1.69 11.14 -11.67
CA ALA A 218 2.67 10.09 -11.40
C ALA A 218 2.65 9.62 -9.94
N MET A 219 2.66 10.57 -8.98
CA MET A 219 2.51 10.27 -7.56
C MET A 219 1.15 9.61 -7.25
N GLY A 220 0.07 10.09 -7.87
CA GLY A 220 -1.26 9.51 -7.70
C GLY A 220 -1.38 8.09 -8.25
N LEU A 221 -0.73 7.80 -9.38
CA LEU A 221 -0.64 6.44 -9.93
C LEU A 221 0.14 5.53 -8.98
N THR A 222 1.28 6.01 -8.46
CA THR A 222 2.09 5.28 -7.47
C THR A 222 1.27 4.94 -6.24
N ALA A 223 0.60 5.93 -5.65
CA ALA A 223 -0.26 5.74 -4.49
C ALA A 223 -1.42 4.76 -4.76
N TYR A 224 -2.04 4.86 -5.96
CA TYR A 224 -3.10 3.94 -6.37
C TYR A 224 -2.60 2.49 -6.47
N LEU A 225 -1.46 2.25 -7.11
CA LEU A 225 -0.90 0.92 -7.29
C LEU A 225 -0.45 0.32 -5.94
N GLN A 226 0.13 1.13 -5.07
CA GLN A 226 0.47 0.72 -3.70
C GLN A 226 -0.81 0.37 -2.90
N LYS A 227 -1.86 1.19 -2.99
CA LYS A 227 -3.17 0.90 -2.40
C LYS A 227 -3.78 -0.42 -2.93
N CYS A 228 -3.43 -0.81 -4.16
CA CYS A 228 -3.74 -2.13 -4.73
C CYS A 228 -2.81 -3.24 -4.22
N GLY A 229 -1.86 -2.96 -3.32
CA GLY A 229 -0.96 -3.94 -2.71
C GLY A 229 0.31 -4.24 -3.52
N MET A 230 0.65 -3.42 -4.51
CA MET A 230 1.87 -3.60 -5.30
C MET A 230 3.06 -2.90 -4.64
N SER A 231 4.25 -3.51 -4.75
CA SER A 231 5.51 -2.86 -4.39
C SER A 231 5.92 -1.91 -5.51
N VAL A 232 5.74 -0.60 -5.28
CA VAL A 232 5.93 0.45 -6.29
C VAL A 232 6.90 1.48 -5.77
N VAL A 233 7.82 1.95 -6.61
CA VAL A 233 8.67 3.11 -6.34
C VAL A 233 8.38 4.22 -7.36
N TYR A 234 8.28 5.45 -6.86
CA TYR A 234 8.26 6.65 -7.69
C TYR A 234 9.67 7.16 -7.91
N GLU A 235 10.02 7.50 -9.12
CA GLU A 235 11.34 8.04 -9.49
C GLU A 235 11.20 9.38 -10.21
N GLU A 236 11.83 10.41 -9.64
CA GLU A 236 11.87 11.75 -10.22
C GLU A 236 13.00 11.83 -11.24
N LEU A 237 12.66 11.87 -12.53
CA LEU A 237 13.64 12.09 -13.60
C LEU A 237 13.76 13.57 -14.01
N ASN A 238 12.74 14.36 -13.69
CA ASN A 238 12.67 15.79 -13.97
C ASN A 238 13.42 16.63 -12.92
N GLU A 239 13.50 17.94 -13.15
CA GLU A 239 14.23 18.88 -12.30
C GLU A 239 13.34 19.60 -11.26
N SER A 240 12.12 19.12 -11.01
CA SER A 240 11.18 19.81 -10.13
C SER A 240 11.62 19.85 -8.67
N GLY A 241 12.41 18.85 -8.21
CA GLY A 241 12.79 18.68 -6.81
C GLY A 241 11.61 18.38 -5.89
N ALA A 242 10.49 17.91 -6.44
CA ALA A 242 9.24 17.70 -5.71
C ALA A 242 9.40 16.70 -4.55
N VAL A 243 10.18 15.63 -4.74
CA VAL A 243 10.42 14.64 -3.69
C VAL A 243 11.16 15.27 -2.51
N ARG A 244 12.20 16.07 -2.76
CA ARG A 244 12.96 16.74 -1.70
C ARG A 244 12.11 17.77 -0.96
N GLN A 245 11.30 18.56 -1.67
CA GLN A 245 10.40 19.53 -1.05
C GLN A 245 9.35 18.84 -0.16
N LEU A 246 8.80 17.73 -0.60
CA LEU A 246 7.88 16.91 0.20
C LEU A 246 8.57 16.31 1.42
N ALA A 247 9.79 15.78 1.27
CA ALA A 247 10.57 15.21 2.36
C ALA A 247 10.91 16.28 3.42
N GLU A 248 11.36 17.47 3.01
CA GLU A 248 11.63 18.61 3.91
C GLU A 248 10.38 19.03 4.67
N SER A 249 9.23 19.16 3.98
CA SER A 249 7.96 19.55 4.61
C SER A 249 7.51 18.57 5.69
N ARG A 250 7.93 17.32 5.61
CA ARG A 250 7.56 16.23 6.51
C ARG A 250 8.70 15.77 7.43
N LYS A 251 9.87 16.39 7.33
CA LYS A 251 11.08 16.02 8.07
C LYS A 251 11.47 14.55 7.84
N SER A 252 11.17 14.01 6.66
CA SER A 252 11.57 12.67 6.25
C SER A 252 13.04 12.66 5.84
N GLN A 253 13.77 11.60 6.19
CA GLN A 253 15.15 11.37 5.76
C GLN A 253 15.19 10.28 4.70
N ALA A 254 16.19 10.32 3.84
CA ALA A 254 16.41 9.24 2.89
C ALA A 254 17.01 8.02 3.61
N ASP A 255 16.62 6.84 3.18
CA ASP A 255 17.24 5.59 3.60
C ASP A 255 18.67 5.43 3.04
N ILE A 256 19.32 4.31 3.37
CA ILE A 256 20.68 4.01 2.90
C ILE A 256 20.80 3.87 1.38
N TYR A 257 19.67 3.74 0.67
CA TYR A 257 19.57 3.68 -0.79
C TYR A 257 19.20 5.01 -1.41
N GLY A 258 19.07 6.07 -0.60
CA GLY A 258 18.68 7.41 -1.06
C GLY A 258 17.19 7.55 -1.36
N ILE A 259 16.34 6.64 -0.90
CA ILE A 259 14.91 6.64 -1.11
C ILE A 259 14.22 7.29 0.09
N PHE A 260 13.34 8.26 -0.16
CA PHE A 260 12.48 8.84 0.86
C PHE A 260 11.17 8.06 0.97
N HIS A 261 10.75 7.75 2.17
CA HIS A 261 9.46 7.10 2.43
C HIS A 261 8.45 8.16 2.87
N ILE A 262 7.65 8.67 1.93
CA ILE A 262 6.66 9.72 2.18
C ILE A 262 5.27 9.08 2.21
N ARG A 263 4.61 9.06 3.36
CA ARG A 263 3.36 8.31 3.58
C ARG A 263 3.49 6.83 3.16
N ASN A 264 4.61 6.22 3.51
CA ASN A 264 5.00 4.85 3.11
C ASN A 264 5.10 4.63 1.59
N ILE A 265 5.16 5.69 0.80
CA ILE A 265 5.41 5.61 -0.62
C ILE A 265 6.91 5.82 -0.84
N PRO A 266 7.64 4.82 -1.36
CA PRO A 266 9.04 4.97 -1.69
C PRO A 266 9.20 5.94 -2.85
N MET A 267 9.99 6.99 -2.64
CA MET A 267 10.23 8.06 -3.60
C MET A 267 11.71 8.32 -3.77
N LEU A 268 12.21 8.09 -4.96
CA LEU A 268 13.59 8.38 -5.35
C LEU A 268 13.68 9.74 -6.02
N PRO A 269 14.35 10.75 -5.41
CA PRO A 269 14.57 12.04 -6.03
C PRO A 269 15.64 11.95 -7.11
N ARG A 270 15.69 12.93 -8.00
CA ARG A 270 16.82 13.10 -8.91
C ARG A 270 18.04 13.62 -8.13
N TYR A 271 19.11 12.81 -8.06
CA TYR A 271 20.37 13.17 -7.39
C TYR A 271 21.38 13.93 -8.25
N GLY A 272 21.14 14.03 -9.55
CA GLY A 272 22.00 14.67 -10.53
C GLY A 272 22.30 13.75 -11.72
N GLU A 273 22.91 14.30 -12.76
CA GLU A 273 23.15 13.55 -14.01
C GLU A 273 24.15 12.39 -13.86
N ALA A 274 25.09 12.52 -12.93
CA ALA A 274 26.14 11.52 -12.70
C ALA A 274 25.69 10.35 -11.81
N VAL A 275 24.57 10.48 -11.10
CA VAL A 275 24.09 9.48 -10.13
C VAL A 275 22.84 8.80 -10.65
N LYS A 276 23.01 7.60 -11.18
CA LYS A 276 21.88 6.72 -11.55
C LYS A 276 21.71 5.65 -10.50
N LEU A 277 20.74 5.84 -9.62
CA LEU A 277 20.34 4.82 -8.66
C LEU A 277 19.29 3.93 -9.31
N MET A 278 19.47 2.62 -9.18
CA MET A 278 18.50 1.63 -9.66
C MET A 278 17.84 1.00 -8.42
N PRO A 279 16.64 1.40 -8.04
CA PRO A 279 15.97 0.84 -6.88
C PRO A 279 15.66 -0.64 -7.13
N ALA A 280 16.28 -1.52 -6.33
CA ALA A 280 16.06 -2.96 -6.40
C ALA A 280 14.88 -3.38 -5.49
N GLY A 281 14.23 -4.47 -5.83
CA GLY A 281 13.18 -5.07 -4.99
C GLY A 281 11.77 -4.50 -5.17
N TYR A 282 11.57 -3.55 -6.07
CA TYR A 282 10.25 -3.04 -6.43
C TYR A 282 9.71 -3.77 -7.66
N GLN A 283 8.41 -4.08 -7.64
CA GLN A 283 7.71 -4.72 -8.76
C GLN A 283 7.45 -3.74 -9.90
N ILE A 284 7.24 -2.46 -9.56
CA ILE A 284 6.89 -1.40 -10.50
C ILE A 284 7.71 -0.15 -10.21
N ARG A 285 8.23 0.46 -11.25
CA ARG A 285 8.92 1.74 -11.23
C ARG A 285 8.10 2.76 -12.01
N ILE A 286 7.69 3.84 -11.37
CA ILE A 286 6.99 4.96 -12.00
C ILE A 286 7.97 6.10 -12.23
N LEU A 287 8.33 6.34 -13.46
CA LEU A 287 9.30 7.35 -13.86
C LEU A 287 8.57 8.65 -14.22
N ASP A 288 8.74 9.69 -13.42
CA ASP A 288 8.22 11.04 -13.70
C ASP A 288 9.20 11.82 -14.58
N CYS A 289 8.88 11.90 -15.87
CA CYS A 289 9.67 12.63 -16.87
C CYS A 289 9.37 14.14 -16.88
N GLY A 290 8.45 14.65 -16.07
CA GLY A 290 8.08 16.06 -16.07
C GLY A 290 7.40 16.49 -17.36
N ALA A 291 7.80 17.64 -17.91
CA ALA A 291 7.25 18.19 -19.14
C ALA A 291 8.15 17.89 -20.38
N ASP A 292 8.90 16.82 -20.31
CA ASP A 292 9.78 16.40 -21.42
C ASP A 292 9.21 15.13 -22.09
N PRO A 293 8.44 15.28 -23.17
CA PRO A 293 7.89 14.15 -23.91
C PRO A 293 8.96 13.35 -24.66
N ASP A 294 10.14 13.91 -24.91
CA ASP A 294 11.22 13.22 -25.62
C ASP A 294 11.91 12.18 -24.73
N LEU A 295 11.92 12.38 -23.42
CA LEU A 295 12.37 11.38 -22.44
C LEU A 295 11.57 10.08 -22.54
N VAL A 296 10.29 10.15 -22.93
CA VAL A 296 9.44 8.96 -23.12
C VAL A 296 9.99 8.04 -24.21
N GLN A 297 10.62 8.60 -25.24
CA GLN A 297 11.20 7.82 -26.35
C GLN A 297 12.57 7.22 -26.00
N GLN A 298 13.25 7.77 -24.98
CA GLN A 298 14.58 7.34 -24.55
C GLN A 298 14.53 6.21 -23.51
N VAL A 299 13.37 5.98 -22.91
CA VAL A 299 13.18 4.96 -21.87
C VAL A 299 12.38 3.80 -22.45
N ASP A 300 12.96 2.61 -22.42
CA ASP A 300 12.20 1.38 -22.70
C ASP A 300 11.29 1.09 -21.51
N ALA A 301 9.99 1.18 -21.72
CA ALA A 301 8.99 1.03 -20.68
C ALA A 301 7.83 0.12 -21.12
N ASP A 302 7.23 -0.54 -20.13
CA ASP A 302 6.07 -1.43 -20.33
C ASP A 302 4.75 -0.65 -20.49
N GLY A 303 4.72 0.60 -19.99
CA GLY A 303 3.58 1.51 -20.07
C GLY A 303 4.00 2.96 -20.25
N TYR A 304 3.29 3.68 -21.11
CA TYR A 304 3.56 5.07 -21.41
C TYR A 304 2.32 5.93 -21.16
N LEU A 305 2.42 6.93 -20.29
CA LEU A 305 1.35 7.85 -19.94
C LEU A 305 1.73 9.29 -20.32
N LEU A 306 0.96 9.88 -21.23
CA LEU A 306 1.08 11.29 -21.59
C LEU A 306 -0.02 12.10 -20.89
N VAL A 307 0.39 13.03 -20.04
CA VAL A 307 -0.50 13.94 -19.31
C VAL A 307 -0.65 15.23 -20.13
N CYS A 308 -1.85 15.45 -20.61
CA CYS A 308 -2.22 16.65 -21.38
C CYS A 308 -3.08 17.60 -20.53
N GLY A 309 -2.99 18.89 -20.83
CA GLY A 309 -3.84 19.89 -20.21
C GLY A 309 -5.28 19.82 -20.71
N GLY A 310 -6.23 20.09 -19.83
CA GLY A 310 -7.67 20.11 -20.15
C GLY A 310 -8.23 21.49 -20.48
N LYS A 311 -7.41 22.54 -20.48
CA LYS A 311 -7.85 23.92 -20.71
C LYS A 311 -7.65 24.35 -22.16
N PRO A 312 -8.48 25.28 -22.70
CA PRO A 312 -8.40 25.68 -24.11
C PRO A 312 -7.04 26.20 -24.56
N TRP A 313 -6.30 26.89 -23.72
CA TRP A 313 -4.99 27.46 -24.02
C TRP A 313 -3.83 26.45 -23.90
N GLU A 314 -4.12 25.20 -23.55
CA GLU A 314 -3.17 24.09 -23.43
C GLU A 314 -3.30 23.11 -24.61
N TRP A 315 -4.18 23.39 -25.58
CA TRP A 315 -4.49 22.46 -26.66
C TRP A 315 -3.38 22.27 -27.65
N GLU A 316 -2.73 23.37 -28.05
CA GLU A 316 -1.66 23.31 -29.04
C GLU A 316 -0.49 22.45 -28.57
N ASP A 317 -0.08 22.64 -27.30
CA ASP A 317 0.96 21.84 -26.69
C ASP A 317 0.51 20.37 -26.57
N SER A 318 -0.75 20.13 -26.19
CA SER A 318 -1.33 18.79 -26.08
C SER A 318 -1.39 18.07 -27.43
N GLU A 319 -1.83 18.75 -28.51
CA GLU A 319 -1.87 18.18 -29.85
C GLU A 319 -0.46 17.86 -30.36
N THR A 320 0.50 18.75 -30.15
CA THR A 320 1.90 18.54 -30.51
C THR A 320 2.49 17.34 -29.80
N ALA A 321 2.32 17.26 -28.45
CA ALA A 321 2.82 16.15 -27.66
C ALA A 321 2.17 14.80 -28.05
N VAL A 322 0.87 14.79 -28.34
CA VAL A 322 0.17 13.58 -28.82
C VAL A 322 0.68 13.16 -30.20
N GLN A 323 0.99 14.12 -31.10
CA GLN A 323 1.56 13.80 -32.42
C GLN A 323 2.96 13.20 -32.29
N LEU A 324 3.82 13.76 -31.45
CA LEU A 324 5.16 13.23 -31.16
C LEU A 324 5.06 11.82 -30.54
N GLY A 325 4.11 11.61 -29.65
CA GLY A 325 3.90 10.33 -29.00
C GLY A 325 3.29 9.23 -29.89
N ARG A 326 2.83 9.53 -31.12
CA ARG A 326 2.21 8.52 -32.03
C ARG A 326 3.16 7.37 -32.39
N SER A 327 4.46 7.59 -32.37
CA SER A 327 5.46 6.55 -32.60
C SER A 327 5.62 5.58 -31.42
N VAL A 328 5.14 5.96 -30.23
CA VAL A 328 5.27 5.15 -29.00
C VAL A 328 4.14 4.15 -28.93
N GLN A 329 4.48 2.88 -29.06
CA GLN A 329 3.49 1.81 -28.98
C GLN A 329 2.94 1.68 -27.57
N GLY A 330 1.61 1.69 -27.42
CA GLY A 330 0.96 1.55 -26.10
C GLY A 330 0.84 2.84 -25.31
N LEU A 331 1.08 4.01 -25.95
CA LEU A 331 0.88 5.30 -25.30
C LEU A 331 -0.59 5.50 -24.90
N THR A 332 -0.78 5.83 -23.63
CA THR A 332 -2.08 6.24 -23.08
C THR A 332 -2.07 7.74 -22.85
N VAL A 333 -3.08 8.43 -23.35
CA VAL A 333 -3.24 9.89 -23.18
C VAL A 333 -4.26 10.14 -22.08
N ILE A 334 -3.93 11.03 -21.14
CA ILE A 334 -4.82 11.47 -20.07
C ILE A 334 -4.94 13.01 -20.11
N TYR A 335 -6.16 13.50 -20.03
CA TYR A 335 -6.45 14.92 -19.87
C TYR A 335 -6.71 15.25 -18.40
N ASN A 336 -5.76 16.00 -17.80
CA ASN A 336 -5.83 16.38 -16.40
C ASN A 336 -6.61 17.68 -16.20
N GLN A 337 -7.15 17.88 -14.99
CA GLN A 337 -7.95 19.04 -14.58
C GLN A 337 -9.15 19.32 -15.50
N PHE A 338 -9.77 18.26 -15.95
CA PHE A 338 -10.83 18.34 -16.93
C PHE A 338 -12.13 18.88 -16.34
N CYS A 339 -12.70 19.94 -16.96
CA CYS A 339 -13.96 20.49 -16.53
C CYS A 339 -15.15 19.64 -17.06
N ALA A 340 -16.10 19.31 -16.19
CA ALA A 340 -17.20 18.40 -16.50
C ALA A 340 -18.17 18.91 -17.60
N ARG A 341 -18.18 20.21 -17.89
CA ARG A 341 -19.06 20.81 -18.91
C ARG A 341 -18.27 21.20 -20.15
N LEU A 342 -18.32 20.33 -21.15
CA LEU A 342 -17.70 20.57 -22.44
C LEU A 342 -18.74 20.89 -23.51
N SER A 343 -18.39 21.83 -24.42
CA SER A 343 -19.07 22.01 -25.69
C SER A 343 -18.91 20.77 -26.58
N PHE A 344 -19.77 20.64 -27.60
CA PHE A 344 -19.72 19.53 -28.56
C PHE A 344 -18.36 19.43 -29.26
N TYR A 345 -17.76 20.56 -29.65
CA TYR A 345 -16.44 20.64 -30.29
C TYR A 345 -15.31 20.15 -29.37
N GLN A 346 -15.39 20.46 -28.08
CA GLN A 346 -14.41 19.99 -27.10
C GLN A 346 -14.49 18.48 -26.90
N LYS A 347 -15.72 17.90 -26.94
CA LYS A 347 -15.91 16.45 -26.83
C LYS A 347 -15.24 15.67 -27.96
N GLN A 348 -15.27 16.21 -29.20
CA GLN A 348 -14.61 15.58 -30.35
C GLN A 348 -13.08 15.62 -30.25
N ARG A 349 -12.47 16.72 -29.81
CA ARG A 349 -11.01 16.86 -29.65
C ARG A 349 -10.43 15.94 -28.59
N TYR A 350 -11.17 15.68 -27.52
CA TYR A 350 -10.72 14.80 -26.44
C TYR A 350 -11.19 13.34 -26.62
N ALA A 351 -11.63 12.94 -27.79
CA ALA A 351 -12.24 11.63 -28.03
C ALA A 351 -11.29 10.44 -27.88
N GLY A 352 -9.97 10.67 -27.89
CA GLY A 352 -8.97 9.59 -27.86
C GLY A 352 -8.28 9.37 -26.51
N GLY A 353 -8.60 10.14 -25.44
CA GLY A 353 -7.90 10.05 -24.18
C GLY A 353 -8.81 9.90 -22.96
N LEU A 354 -8.22 9.44 -21.86
CA LEU A 354 -8.89 9.34 -20.58
C LEU A 354 -8.98 10.71 -19.90
N ARG A 355 -9.97 10.90 -19.04
CA ARG A 355 -10.21 12.19 -18.36
C ARG A 355 -10.01 12.03 -16.88
N MET A 356 -9.02 12.72 -16.31
CA MET A 356 -8.75 12.69 -14.90
C MET A 356 -9.60 13.75 -14.19
N PRO A 357 -10.44 13.39 -13.23
CA PRO A 357 -11.13 14.34 -12.40
C PRO A 357 -10.13 15.08 -11.50
N TYR A 358 -10.48 16.31 -11.09
CA TYR A 358 -9.68 17.04 -10.13
C TYR A 358 -9.66 16.31 -8.77
N PHE A 359 -8.49 16.19 -8.19
CA PHE A 359 -8.27 15.76 -6.79
C PHE A 359 -7.08 16.54 -6.24
N ALA A 360 -7.21 17.02 -5.00
CA ALA A 360 -6.27 18.00 -4.44
C ALA A 360 -4.95 17.35 -3.98
N ASP A 361 -5.02 16.12 -3.45
CA ASP A 361 -3.87 15.42 -2.88
C ASP A 361 -3.59 14.15 -3.71
N PRO A 362 -2.38 14.00 -4.31
CA PRO A 362 -2.05 12.83 -5.10
C PRO A 362 -2.05 11.54 -4.29
N PHE A 363 -1.78 11.61 -2.99
CA PHE A 363 -1.76 10.45 -2.10
C PHE A 363 -3.17 9.99 -1.67
N TRP A 364 -4.15 10.87 -1.79
CA TRP A 364 -5.55 10.61 -1.44
C TRP A 364 -6.44 10.72 -2.68
N GLY A 365 -6.35 9.72 -3.53
CA GLY A 365 -7.21 9.64 -4.69
C GLY A 365 -8.70 9.52 -4.30
N SER A 366 -9.58 9.85 -5.24
CA SER A 366 -11.02 9.65 -5.14
C SER A 366 -11.44 8.35 -5.84
N ARG A 367 -12.64 7.85 -5.57
CA ARG A 367 -13.22 6.74 -6.36
C ARG A 367 -13.21 7.02 -7.87
N ALA A 368 -13.33 8.29 -8.26
CA ALA A 368 -13.32 8.68 -9.65
C ALA A 368 -11.92 8.65 -10.27
N SER A 369 -10.88 9.11 -9.56
CA SER A 369 -9.48 8.98 -10.00
C SER A 369 -9.02 7.53 -10.02
N ASP A 370 -9.42 6.72 -9.04
CA ASP A 370 -9.09 5.29 -8.98
C ASP A 370 -9.66 4.52 -10.20
N ARG A 371 -10.85 4.90 -10.69
CA ARG A 371 -11.42 4.33 -11.92
C ARG A 371 -10.57 4.65 -13.15
N VAL A 372 -10.02 5.86 -13.23
CA VAL A 372 -9.14 6.26 -14.34
C VAL A 372 -7.83 5.51 -14.28
N TYR A 373 -7.17 5.43 -13.12
CA TYR A 373 -5.94 4.65 -12.96
C TYR A 373 -6.16 3.17 -13.29
N ARG A 374 -7.28 2.60 -12.88
CA ARG A 374 -7.66 1.23 -13.27
C ARG A 374 -7.83 1.08 -14.78
N ALA A 375 -8.44 2.05 -15.45
CA ALA A 375 -8.62 2.01 -16.91
C ALA A 375 -7.26 2.08 -17.63
N ILE A 376 -6.33 2.94 -17.17
CA ILE A 376 -4.95 3.03 -17.66
C ILE A 376 -4.25 1.67 -17.53
N TRP A 377 -4.29 1.08 -16.33
CA TRP A 377 -3.69 -0.23 -16.07
C TRP A 377 -4.23 -1.32 -16.99
N ASN A 378 -5.55 -1.36 -17.15
CA ASN A 378 -6.22 -2.34 -18.01
C ASN A 378 -5.86 -2.16 -19.49
N GLN A 379 -5.65 -0.93 -19.94
CA GLN A 379 -5.24 -0.65 -21.31
C GLN A 379 -3.83 -1.20 -21.60
N TRP A 380 -2.91 -1.09 -20.65
CA TRP A 380 -1.54 -1.58 -20.81
C TRP A 380 -1.43 -3.10 -20.68
N PHE A 381 -2.07 -3.66 -19.68
CA PHE A 381 -1.85 -5.04 -19.25
C PHE A 381 -3.07 -5.94 -19.46
N GLY A 382 -4.25 -5.39 -19.75
CA GLY A 382 -5.49 -6.14 -19.95
C GLY A 382 -5.57 -6.91 -21.29
N GLN A 383 -4.72 -6.60 -22.29
CA GLN A 383 -4.76 -7.20 -23.63
C GLN A 383 -3.54 -8.06 -23.98
N LYS A 384 -2.44 -7.97 -23.25
CA LYS A 384 -1.20 -8.70 -23.54
C LYS A 384 -1.15 -10.05 -22.86
N GLY A 385 -1.48 -11.09 -23.63
CA GLY A 385 -1.15 -12.49 -23.33
C GLY A 385 -2.14 -13.22 -22.42
N GLY A 386 -2.39 -14.50 -22.71
CA GLY A 386 -3.37 -15.36 -22.04
C GLY A 386 -3.23 -15.51 -20.52
N ILE A 387 -2.10 -15.17 -19.93
CA ILE A 387 -1.86 -15.22 -18.48
C ILE A 387 -2.37 -13.95 -17.78
N VAL A 388 -2.18 -12.77 -18.38
CA VAL A 388 -2.69 -11.49 -17.84
C VAL A 388 -4.21 -11.41 -18.00
N ARG A 389 -4.74 -11.95 -19.10
CA ARG A 389 -6.17 -11.93 -19.42
C ARG A 389 -7.00 -12.82 -18.49
N SER A 390 -6.47 -13.97 -18.04
CA SER A 390 -7.18 -14.87 -17.13
C SER A 390 -7.29 -14.27 -15.72
N LEU A 391 -6.32 -13.48 -15.29
CA LEU A 391 -6.28 -12.90 -13.95
C LEU A 391 -7.10 -11.59 -13.83
N PHE A 392 -7.23 -10.84 -14.94
CA PHE A 392 -7.94 -9.54 -14.98
C PHE A 392 -9.42 -9.66 -15.38
N LEU A 393 -9.77 -10.57 -16.29
CA LEU A 393 -11.14 -10.73 -16.79
C LEU A 393 -12.08 -11.40 -15.80
N GLU A 394 -11.59 -12.25 -14.90
CA GLU A 394 -12.42 -12.81 -13.83
C GLU A 394 -12.80 -11.77 -12.78
N GLY A 395 -11.95 -10.76 -12.53
CA GLY A 395 -12.24 -9.66 -11.61
C GLY A 395 -13.25 -8.65 -12.14
N ILE A 396 -13.19 -8.31 -13.44
CA ILE A 396 -14.04 -7.28 -14.05
C ILE A 396 -15.47 -7.75 -14.29
N LYS A 397 -15.71 -9.02 -14.59
CA LYS A 397 -17.05 -9.58 -14.83
C LYS A 397 -17.98 -9.59 -13.61
N ARG A 398 -17.48 -9.26 -12.42
CA ARG A 398 -18.26 -9.24 -11.17
C ARG A 398 -18.65 -7.84 -10.68
N PHE A 399 -18.38 -6.79 -11.46
CA PHE A 399 -18.71 -5.38 -11.14
C PHE A 399 -19.82 -4.77 -12.02
N TRP A 400 -20.45 -5.60 -12.86
CA TRP A 400 -21.68 -5.23 -13.59
C TRP A 400 -22.85 -6.00 -13.03
#